data_e46bf2d5f2f4baf8f45c83646519ca47
#
_entry.id   e46bf2d5f2f4baf8f45c83646519ca47
#
_cell.length_a   1.000
_cell.length_b   1.000
_cell.length_c   1.000
_cell.angle_alpha   90.00
_cell.angle_beta   90.00
_cell.angle_gamma   90.00
#
_symmetry.space_group_name_H-M   'P 1'
#
loop_
_entity.id
_entity.type
_entity.pdbx_description
1 polymer ?
#
loop_
_entity_poly.entity_id
_entity_poly.type
_entity_poly.pdbx_seq_one_letter_code
_entity_poly.pdbx_strand_id
1 'polypeptide(L)'
;LFERNKGQFSLTPAGEYFYRHGKVILDEIEDFKEETIRRGEDQELNLTIGYPKNFSTSELHQAIVEFNRIYPEVNISVVSGTHEELFELLVQHHIDVKISEQRRTFNEDYYNYELKHSECFVEISSMNPLSQKDVLTTDDLKNMSCILVVSKDKEDSEREFYEKSLNLSRRFLYANSLEQARLMVASQRGYLPIDQIGHLPKTMEGIERITLH
;
A
#
# COMPACT_ATOMS: atom_id res chain seq x y z
N LEU A 1 32.10 -2.11 17.65
CA LEU A 1 31.04 -2.07 16.63
C LEU A 1 31.09 -3.27 15.68
N PHE A 2 32.31 -3.79 15.37
CA PHE A 2 32.48 -4.94 14.48
C PHE A 2 33.22 -6.06 15.22
N GLU A 3 32.87 -7.30 14.88
CA GLU A 3 33.62 -8.48 15.30
C GLU A 3 34.06 -9.29 14.08
N ARG A 4 35.16 -9.99 14.23
CA ARG A 4 35.73 -10.82 13.17
C ARG A 4 35.72 -12.28 13.61
N ASN A 5 34.84 -13.08 13.01
CA ASN A 5 34.74 -14.50 13.27
C ASN A 5 35.14 -15.28 12.00
N LYS A 6 36.21 -16.09 12.07
CA LYS A 6 36.68 -16.99 10.99
C LYS A 6 36.74 -16.32 9.60
N GLY A 7 37.21 -15.06 9.54
CA GLY A 7 37.36 -14.34 8.28
C GLY A 7 36.12 -13.56 7.77
N GLN A 8 34.97 -13.66 8.44
CA GLN A 8 33.81 -12.86 8.16
C GLN A 8 33.70 -11.70 9.18
N PHE A 9 33.24 -10.55 8.69
CA PHE A 9 32.91 -9.39 9.52
C PHE A 9 31.42 -9.38 9.80
N SER A 10 31.08 -9.23 11.08
CA SER A 10 29.70 -9.02 11.52
C SER A 10 29.63 -7.83 12.49
N LEU A 11 28.44 -7.26 12.63
CA LEU A 11 28.21 -6.22 13.63
C LEU A 11 28.08 -6.88 15.01
N THR A 12 28.62 -6.23 16.03
CA THR A 12 28.27 -6.54 17.40
C THR A 12 26.87 -6.01 17.73
N PRO A 13 26.20 -6.43 18.82
CA PRO A 13 24.91 -5.83 19.24
C PRO A 13 24.97 -4.31 19.36
N ALA A 14 26.08 -3.75 19.85
CA ALA A 14 26.32 -2.31 19.86
C ALA A 14 26.51 -1.74 18.45
N GLY A 15 27.10 -2.52 17.53
CA GLY A 15 27.25 -2.16 16.11
C GLY A 15 25.91 -2.10 15.39
N GLU A 16 25.03 -3.07 15.65
CA GLU A 16 23.66 -3.08 15.10
C GLU A 16 22.81 -1.93 15.60
N TYR A 17 22.91 -1.62 16.89
CA TYR A 17 22.25 -0.46 17.47
C TYR A 17 22.74 0.84 16.83
N PHE A 18 24.07 1.01 16.74
CA PHE A 18 24.68 2.18 16.10
C PHE A 18 24.30 2.31 14.63
N TYR A 19 24.31 1.21 13.87
CA TYR A 19 23.93 1.22 12.46
C TYR A 19 22.49 1.64 12.26
N ARG A 20 21.55 1.05 13.01
CA ARG A 20 20.12 1.39 12.91
C ARG A 20 19.83 2.84 13.27
N HIS A 21 20.35 3.30 14.39
CA HIS A 21 20.13 4.69 14.84
C HIS A 21 20.93 5.69 14.02
N GLY A 22 22.14 5.34 13.59
CA GLY A 22 22.95 6.18 12.72
C GLY A 22 22.30 6.40 11.35
N LYS A 23 21.64 5.39 10.83
CA LYS A 23 20.87 5.53 9.58
C LYS A 23 19.73 6.52 9.77
N VAL A 24 18.93 6.40 10.82
CA VAL A 24 17.84 7.34 11.13
C VAL A 24 18.36 8.79 11.24
N ILE A 25 19.48 9.00 11.95
CA ILE A 25 20.06 10.34 12.08
C ILE A 25 20.54 10.90 10.73
N LEU A 26 21.11 10.04 9.87
CA LEU A 26 21.55 10.48 8.54
C LEU A 26 20.35 10.84 7.65
N ASP A 27 19.28 10.07 7.72
CA ASP A 27 18.05 10.36 7.01
C ASP A 27 17.42 11.68 7.51
N GLU A 28 17.38 11.92 8.83
CA GLU A 28 16.95 13.19 9.43
C GLU A 28 17.81 14.40 9.02
N ILE A 29 19.12 14.21 8.87
CA ILE A 29 20.02 15.27 8.38
C ILE A 29 19.74 15.60 6.91
N GLU A 30 19.52 14.60 6.08
CA GLU A 30 19.19 14.81 4.66
C GLU A 30 17.84 15.51 4.53
N ASP A 31 16.82 15.07 5.27
CA ASP A 31 15.51 15.71 5.34
C ASP A 31 15.60 17.17 5.80
N PHE A 32 16.39 17.44 6.84
CA PHE A 32 16.63 18.80 7.33
C PHE A 32 17.30 19.69 6.27
N LYS A 33 18.25 19.12 5.53
CA LYS A 33 18.94 19.82 4.45
C LYS A 33 17.98 20.14 3.30
N GLU A 34 17.18 19.15 2.85
CA GLU A 34 16.19 19.34 1.80
C GLU A 34 15.13 20.38 2.19
N GLU A 35 14.62 20.29 3.43
CA GLU A 35 13.66 21.28 3.96
C GLU A 35 14.28 22.68 4.05
N THR A 36 15.57 22.77 4.41
CA THR A 36 16.26 24.06 4.48
C THR A 36 16.43 24.67 3.09
N ILE A 37 16.78 23.87 2.08
CA ILE A 37 16.88 24.29 0.68
C ILE A 37 15.49 24.73 0.20
N ARG A 38 14.46 23.92 0.44
CA ARG A 38 13.07 24.22 0.07
C ARG A 38 12.56 25.53 0.66
N ARG A 39 12.98 25.89 1.87
CA ARG A 39 12.62 27.17 2.50
C ARG A 39 13.45 28.37 2.04
N GLY A 40 14.60 28.11 1.42
CA GLY A 40 15.55 29.13 0.98
C GLY A 40 15.41 29.57 -0.48
N GLU A 41 14.80 28.74 -1.32
CA GLU A 41 14.57 29.05 -2.74
C GLU A 41 13.11 29.47 -2.97
N ASP A 42 12.86 30.30 -4.00
CA ASP A 42 11.50 30.68 -4.42
C ASP A 42 10.66 29.44 -4.69
N GLN A 43 9.68 29.19 -3.82
CA GLN A 43 9.08 27.89 -3.55
C GLN A 43 8.35 27.33 -4.76
N GLU A 44 8.92 26.33 -5.40
CA GLU A 44 8.08 25.33 -6.07
C GLU A 44 7.31 24.58 -4.98
N LEU A 45 6.00 24.80 -4.94
CA LEU A 45 5.13 24.05 -4.02
C LEU A 45 5.01 22.62 -4.53
N ASN A 46 5.51 21.68 -3.77
CA ASN A 46 5.46 20.27 -4.10
C ASN A 46 4.53 19.53 -3.12
N LEU A 47 3.72 18.62 -3.63
CA LEU A 47 2.85 17.73 -2.86
C LEU A 47 3.06 16.30 -3.32
N THR A 48 3.57 15.46 -2.44
CA THR A 48 3.76 14.04 -2.72
C THR A 48 2.71 13.20 -2.02
N ILE A 49 1.93 12.43 -2.79
CA ILE A 49 0.81 11.62 -2.31
C ILE A 49 1.18 10.14 -2.41
N GLY A 50 1.17 9.44 -1.28
CA GLY A 50 1.30 7.98 -1.22
C GLY A 50 -0.06 7.29 -1.27
N TYR A 51 -0.20 6.25 -2.10
CA TYR A 51 -1.43 5.46 -2.20
C TYR A 51 -1.16 3.94 -2.29
N PRO A 52 -2.07 3.09 -1.79
CA PRO A 52 -1.86 1.64 -1.78
C PRO A 52 -1.85 1.03 -3.18
N LYS A 53 -0.98 0.04 -3.40
CA LYS A 53 -0.83 -0.67 -4.69
C LYS A 53 -2.10 -1.38 -5.17
N ASN A 54 -2.96 -1.80 -4.24
CA ASN A 54 -4.24 -2.47 -4.52
C ASN A 54 -5.42 -1.50 -4.70
N PHE A 55 -5.13 -0.20 -4.76
CA PHE A 55 -6.15 0.84 -4.77
C PHE A 55 -6.59 1.20 -6.20
N SER A 56 -7.89 1.39 -6.42
CA SER A 56 -8.37 2.03 -7.64
C SER A 56 -8.04 3.52 -7.60
N THR A 57 -7.36 4.03 -8.61
CA THR A 57 -6.87 5.41 -8.64
C THR A 57 -7.84 6.40 -9.29
N SER A 58 -9.07 6.00 -9.65
CA SER A 58 -10.02 6.85 -10.38
C SER A 58 -10.37 8.13 -9.61
N GLU A 59 -10.63 8.02 -8.32
CA GLU A 59 -10.98 9.14 -7.46
C GLU A 59 -9.78 10.02 -7.17
N LEU A 60 -8.61 9.42 -6.95
CA LEU A 60 -7.36 10.15 -6.78
C LEU A 60 -7.04 10.95 -8.05
N HIS A 61 -7.21 10.35 -9.23
CA HIS A 61 -7.02 11.03 -10.51
C HIS A 61 -7.95 12.24 -10.63
N GLN A 62 -9.24 12.08 -10.33
CA GLN A 62 -10.19 13.19 -10.35
C GLN A 62 -9.83 14.30 -9.35
N ALA A 63 -9.43 13.90 -8.13
CA ALA A 63 -9.00 14.84 -7.10
C ALA A 63 -7.76 15.64 -7.53
N ILE A 64 -6.77 14.99 -8.15
CA ILE A 64 -5.57 15.65 -8.68
C ILE A 64 -5.95 16.65 -9.79
N VAL A 65 -6.83 16.28 -10.71
CA VAL A 65 -7.30 17.18 -11.78
C VAL A 65 -7.98 18.41 -11.21
N GLU A 66 -8.88 18.23 -10.24
CA GLU A 66 -9.56 19.37 -9.59
C GLU A 66 -8.61 20.21 -8.75
N PHE A 67 -7.68 19.60 -8.05
CA PHE A 67 -6.67 20.29 -7.27
C PHE A 67 -5.77 21.16 -8.16
N ASN A 68 -5.24 20.60 -9.25
CA ASN A 68 -4.41 21.36 -10.20
C ASN A 68 -5.16 22.51 -10.88
N ARG A 69 -6.49 22.42 -11.01
CA ARG A 69 -7.31 23.51 -11.52
C ARG A 69 -7.37 24.70 -10.56
N ILE A 70 -7.34 24.42 -9.24
CA ILE A 70 -7.43 25.45 -8.19
C ILE A 70 -6.03 25.98 -7.82
N TYR A 71 -5.03 25.08 -7.81
CA TYR A 71 -3.66 25.37 -7.38
C TYR A 71 -2.65 24.93 -8.47
N PRO A 72 -2.62 25.61 -9.62
CA PRO A 72 -1.76 25.22 -10.75
C PRO A 72 -0.26 25.35 -10.46
N GLU A 73 0.11 26.10 -9.42
CA GLU A 73 1.49 26.30 -8.97
C GLU A 73 2.03 25.13 -8.15
N VAL A 74 1.20 24.19 -7.75
CA VAL A 74 1.62 23.03 -6.94
C VAL A 74 1.97 21.85 -7.84
N ASN A 75 3.21 21.40 -7.77
CA ASN A 75 3.65 20.17 -8.43
C ASN A 75 3.19 18.95 -7.63
N ILE A 76 2.41 18.08 -8.24
CA ILE A 76 1.93 16.85 -7.58
C ILE A 76 2.73 15.66 -8.07
N SER A 77 3.30 14.92 -7.11
CA SER A 77 3.92 13.61 -7.30
C SER A 77 3.10 12.52 -6.63
N VAL A 78 3.10 11.32 -7.19
CA VAL A 78 2.38 10.18 -6.60
C VAL A 78 3.28 8.97 -6.47
N VAL A 79 3.20 8.28 -5.33
CA VAL A 79 3.98 7.09 -5.02
C VAL A 79 3.04 5.97 -4.60
N SER A 80 3.21 4.78 -5.16
CA SER A 80 2.44 3.61 -4.74
C SER A 80 3.28 2.67 -3.87
N GLY A 81 2.67 2.13 -2.82
CA GLY A 81 3.34 1.21 -1.90
C GLY A 81 2.38 0.30 -1.17
N THR A 82 2.91 -0.60 -0.35
CA THR A 82 2.14 -1.30 0.67
C THR A 82 1.82 -0.35 1.83
N HIS A 83 0.94 -0.78 2.72
CA HIS A 83 0.61 0.02 3.91
C HIS A 83 1.85 0.40 4.74
N GLU A 84 2.77 -0.55 4.93
CA GLU A 84 3.99 -0.34 5.72
C GLU A 84 5.01 0.53 4.98
N GLU A 85 5.24 0.29 3.67
CA GLU A 85 6.13 1.12 2.85
C GLU A 85 5.69 2.59 2.87
N LEU A 86 4.39 2.84 2.67
CA LEU A 86 3.85 4.20 2.69
C LEU A 86 3.91 4.84 4.08
N PHE A 87 3.77 4.05 5.14
CA PHE A 87 3.92 4.56 6.50
C PHE A 87 5.38 4.94 6.79
N GLU A 88 6.34 4.11 6.36
CA GLU A 88 7.77 4.42 6.47
C GLU A 88 8.11 5.71 5.70
N LEU A 89 7.61 5.87 4.46
CA LEU A 89 7.81 7.08 3.66
C LEU A 89 7.18 8.33 4.30
N LEU A 90 6.01 8.19 4.95
CA LEU A 90 5.37 9.30 5.67
C LEU A 90 6.19 9.73 6.89
N VAL A 91 6.68 8.77 7.68
CA VAL A 91 7.54 9.04 8.85
C VAL A 91 8.86 9.70 8.44
N GLN A 92 9.40 9.33 7.28
CA GLN A 92 10.62 9.89 6.70
C GLN A 92 10.39 11.19 5.93
N HIS A 93 9.17 11.74 5.91
CA HIS A 93 8.79 12.95 5.17
C HIS A 93 9.04 12.87 3.65
N HIS A 94 9.14 11.65 3.08
CA HIS A 94 9.25 11.44 1.64
C HIS A 94 7.89 11.55 0.92
N ILE A 95 6.79 11.45 1.67
CA ILE A 95 5.43 11.77 1.21
C ILE A 95 4.75 12.70 2.22
N ASP A 96 3.95 13.62 1.74
CA ASP A 96 3.22 14.59 2.55
C ASP A 96 1.85 14.06 2.98
N VAL A 97 1.23 13.26 2.12
CA VAL A 97 -0.09 12.67 2.34
C VAL A 97 -0.06 11.18 2.06
N LYS A 98 -0.61 10.40 2.98
CA LYS A 98 -0.82 8.97 2.79
C LYS A 98 -2.31 8.66 2.70
N ILE A 99 -2.73 8.08 1.60
CA ILE A 99 -4.05 7.45 1.48
C ILE A 99 -3.93 6.02 1.97
N SER A 100 -4.78 5.59 2.89
CA SER A 100 -4.75 4.20 3.37
C SER A 100 -6.07 3.78 3.97
N GLU A 101 -6.28 2.50 4.04
CA GLU A 101 -7.23 1.86 4.93
C GLU A 101 -6.79 2.00 6.39
N GLN A 102 -7.74 2.09 7.29
CA GLN A 102 -7.44 2.16 8.73
C GLN A 102 -7.07 0.76 9.26
N ARG A 103 -5.78 0.44 9.30
CA ARG A 103 -5.26 -0.81 9.89
C ARG A 103 -4.86 -0.67 11.36
N ARG A 104 -4.71 0.55 11.85
CA ARG A 104 -4.24 0.88 13.20
C ARG A 104 -5.05 2.03 13.79
N THR A 105 -4.94 2.22 15.09
CA THR A 105 -5.43 3.44 15.75
C THR A 105 -4.76 4.66 15.12
N PHE A 106 -5.51 5.73 14.97
CA PHE A 106 -4.97 7.00 14.48
C PHE A 106 -3.82 7.47 15.38
N ASN A 107 -2.76 7.93 14.74
CA ASN A 107 -1.64 8.56 15.44
C ASN A 107 -1.92 10.06 15.55
N GLU A 108 -1.83 10.60 16.77
CA GLU A 108 -2.08 12.01 17.08
C GLU A 108 -1.00 12.96 16.49
N ASP A 109 0.15 12.42 16.07
CA ASP A 109 1.21 13.19 15.40
C ASP A 109 0.82 13.62 13.97
N TYR A 110 -0.26 13.06 13.42
CA TYR A 110 -0.73 13.34 12.07
C TYR A 110 -2.18 13.84 12.06
N TYR A 111 -2.50 14.70 11.09
CA TYR A 111 -3.89 15.02 10.78
C TYR A 111 -4.51 13.82 10.05
N ASN A 112 -5.57 13.27 10.63
CA ASN A 112 -6.28 12.12 10.08
C ASN A 112 -7.66 12.56 9.59
N TYR A 113 -7.92 12.37 8.30
CA TYR A 113 -9.20 12.67 7.67
C TYR A 113 -9.83 11.36 7.18
N GLU A 114 -11.02 11.07 7.69
CA GLU A 114 -11.83 9.99 7.16
C GLU A 114 -12.47 10.45 5.84
N LEU A 115 -12.07 9.83 4.74
CA LEU A 115 -12.61 10.14 3.42
C LEU A 115 -13.93 9.41 3.19
N LYS A 116 -14.01 8.14 3.54
CA LYS A 116 -15.18 7.29 3.37
C LYS A 116 -14.99 5.94 4.10
N HIS A 117 -16.09 5.35 4.55
CA HIS A 117 -16.10 3.91 4.86
C HIS A 117 -16.05 3.14 3.54
N SER A 118 -15.09 2.24 3.39
CA SER A 118 -14.97 1.36 2.23
C SER A 118 -15.69 0.05 2.49
N GLU A 119 -16.27 -0.50 1.43
CA GLU A 119 -16.70 -1.90 1.42
C GLU A 119 -15.57 -2.75 0.84
N CYS A 120 -15.36 -3.94 1.41
CA CYS A 120 -14.40 -4.90 0.89
C CYS A 120 -15.06 -5.69 -0.25
N PHE A 121 -14.35 -5.78 -1.38
CA PHE A 121 -14.76 -6.55 -2.54
C PHE A 121 -13.73 -7.62 -2.85
N VAL A 122 -14.18 -8.63 -3.58
CA VAL A 122 -13.33 -9.67 -4.13
C VAL A 122 -13.47 -9.68 -5.63
N GLU A 123 -12.37 -9.55 -6.34
CA GLU A 123 -12.30 -9.86 -7.77
C GLU A 123 -12.01 -11.37 -7.95
N ILE A 124 -12.89 -12.05 -8.70
CA ILE A 124 -12.85 -13.48 -8.97
C ILE A 124 -13.07 -13.73 -10.46
N SER A 125 -12.55 -14.84 -11.00
CA SER A 125 -12.80 -15.21 -12.40
C SER A 125 -14.29 -15.43 -12.64
N SER A 126 -14.83 -14.88 -13.73
CA SER A 126 -16.21 -15.12 -14.17
C SER A 126 -16.51 -16.60 -14.45
N MET A 127 -15.46 -17.41 -14.68
CA MET A 127 -15.57 -18.86 -14.85
C MET A 127 -15.68 -19.63 -13.52
N ASN A 128 -15.46 -18.97 -12.38
CA ASN A 128 -15.59 -19.60 -11.07
C ASN A 128 -17.08 -19.65 -10.69
N PRO A 129 -17.61 -20.79 -10.20
CA PRO A 129 -19.01 -20.88 -9.78
C PRO A 129 -19.44 -19.84 -8.74
N LEU A 130 -18.51 -19.36 -7.88
CA LEU A 130 -18.78 -18.32 -6.89
C LEU A 130 -19.06 -16.96 -7.53
N SER A 131 -18.70 -16.73 -8.80
CA SER A 131 -18.98 -15.48 -9.52
C SER A 131 -20.48 -15.19 -9.71
N GLN A 132 -21.33 -16.20 -9.50
CA GLN A 132 -22.79 -16.07 -9.60
C GLN A 132 -23.46 -15.60 -8.28
N LYS A 133 -22.67 -15.43 -7.21
CA LYS A 133 -23.18 -14.91 -5.95
C LYS A 133 -23.16 -13.40 -5.91
N ASP A 134 -24.16 -12.77 -5.28
CA ASP A 134 -24.18 -11.33 -5.03
C ASP A 134 -23.22 -10.92 -3.89
N VAL A 135 -23.00 -11.84 -2.95
CA VAL A 135 -22.18 -11.63 -1.75
C VAL A 135 -21.36 -12.88 -1.47
N LEU A 136 -20.11 -12.70 -1.13
CA LEU A 136 -19.20 -13.74 -0.66
C LEU A 136 -18.92 -13.59 0.83
N THR A 137 -18.62 -14.71 1.47
CA THR A 137 -18.13 -14.75 2.84
C THR A 137 -16.69 -15.26 2.85
N THR A 138 -15.96 -15.02 3.95
CA THR A 138 -14.61 -15.57 4.13
C THR A 138 -14.61 -17.10 4.05
N ASP A 139 -15.72 -17.74 4.43
CA ASP A 139 -15.89 -19.20 4.36
C ASP A 139 -15.95 -19.70 2.91
N ASP A 140 -16.57 -18.97 2.00
CA ASP A 140 -16.59 -19.31 0.58
C ASP A 140 -15.18 -19.32 -0.04
N LEU A 141 -14.29 -18.49 0.50
CA LEU A 141 -12.94 -18.26 -0.04
C LEU A 141 -11.87 -19.18 0.57
N LYS A 142 -12.15 -19.91 1.63
CA LYS A 142 -11.18 -20.72 2.40
C LYS A 142 -10.33 -21.67 1.57
N ASN A 143 -10.88 -22.22 0.48
CA ASN A 143 -10.22 -23.20 -0.37
C ASN A 143 -9.52 -22.56 -1.60
N MET A 144 -9.64 -21.26 -1.75
CA MET A 144 -9.04 -20.53 -2.86
C MET A 144 -7.77 -19.81 -2.38
N SER A 145 -6.84 -19.56 -3.31
CA SER A 145 -5.66 -18.73 -3.01
C SER A 145 -6.05 -17.26 -3.02
N CYS A 146 -5.59 -16.52 -2.01
CA CYS A 146 -5.66 -15.06 -1.97
C CYS A 146 -4.47 -14.48 -2.73
N ILE A 147 -4.72 -13.59 -3.68
CA ILE A 147 -3.68 -12.91 -4.46
C ILE A 147 -3.46 -11.54 -3.81
N LEU A 148 -2.22 -11.27 -3.37
CA LEU A 148 -1.84 -10.00 -2.78
C LEU A 148 -0.92 -9.22 -3.73
N VAL A 149 -1.14 -7.91 -3.83
CA VAL A 149 -0.27 -7.00 -4.57
C VAL A 149 0.74 -6.41 -3.60
N VAL A 150 1.96 -6.94 -3.62
CA VAL A 150 2.97 -6.64 -2.60
C VAL A 150 4.39 -6.75 -3.16
N SER A 151 5.32 -5.98 -2.59
CA SER A 151 6.75 -6.13 -2.86
C SER A 151 7.28 -7.38 -2.15
N LYS A 152 8.29 -8.01 -2.74
CA LYS A 152 8.82 -9.31 -2.29
C LYS A 152 9.29 -9.33 -0.83
N ASP A 153 9.83 -8.22 -0.36
CA ASP A 153 10.34 -8.05 1.02
C ASP A 153 9.22 -7.84 2.06
N LYS A 154 7.99 -7.58 1.63
CA LYS A 154 6.82 -7.33 2.50
C LYS A 154 5.76 -8.45 2.43
N GLU A 155 6.04 -9.54 1.73
CA GLU A 155 5.10 -10.67 1.55
C GLU A 155 4.62 -11.24 2.90
N ASP A 156 5.51 -11.41 3.87
CA ASP A 156 5.20 -12.01 5.16
C ASP A 156 4.31 -11.10 6.02
N SER A 157 4.57 -9.80 6.06
CA SER A 157 3.77 -8.85 6.85
C SER A 157 2.36 -8.67 6.29
N GLU A 158 2.22 -8.57 4.95
CA GLU A 158 0.91 -8.49 4.30
C GLU A 158 0.13 -9.79 4.48
N ARG A 159 0.76 -10.94 4.28
CA ARG A 159 0.13 -12.25 4.54
C ARG A 159 -0.41 -12.33 5.96
N GLU A 160 0.39 -11.96 6.96
CA GLU A 160 -0.01 -12.00 8.36
C GLU A 160 -1.24 -11.14 8.64
N PHE A 161 -1.31 -9.96 8.04
CA PHE A 161 -2.47 -9.07 8.15
C PHE A 161 -3.74 -9.71 7.57
N TYR A 162 -3.67 -10.20 6.33
CA TYR A 162 -4.84 -10.79 5.67
C TYR A 162 -5.28 -12.11 6.30
N GLU A 163 -4.35 -12.92 6.79
CA GLU A 163 -4.64 -14.17 7.46
C GLU A 163 -5.23 -13.96 8.86
N LYS A 164 -4.59 -13.11 9.69
CA LYS A 164 -4.94 -12.96 11.10
C LYS A 164 -6.03 -11.92 11.35
N SER A 165 -6.01 -10.81 10.65
CA SER A 165 -6.95 -9.70 10.89
C SER A 165 -8.23 -9.85 10.09
N LEU A 166 -8.15 -10.34 8.86
CA LEU A 166 -9.30 -10.49 7.96
C LEU A 166 -9.78 -11.94 7.83
N ASN A 167 -9.06 -12.91 8.43
CA ASN A 167 -9.37 -14.35 8.36
C ASN A 167 -9.62 -14.83 6.91
N LEU A 168 -8.90 -14.25 5.96
CA LEU A 168 -8.94 -14.66 4.57
C LEU A 168 -8.13 -15.97 4.38
N SER A 169 -7.85 -16.38 3.20
CA SER A 169 -7.22 -17.66 2.84
C SER A 169 -5.98 -18.02 3.69
N ARG A 170 -5.66 -19.33 3.72
CA ARG A 170 -4.36 -19.85 4.19
C ARG A 170 -3.34 -20.05 3.07
N ARG A 171 -3.73 -19.78 1.82
CA ARG A 171 -2.88 -19.88 0.63
C ARG A 171 -2.77 -18.53 -0.03
N PHE A 172 -1.56 -18.04 -0.15
CA PHE A 172 -1.30 -16.72 -0.75
C PHE A 172 -0.48 -16.86 -2.02
N LEU A 173 -0.79 -16.01 -2.98
CA LEU A 173 -0.03 -15.78 -4.19
C LEU A 173 0.29 -14.28 -4.24
N TYR A 174 1.42 -13.93 -4.82
CA TYR A 174 1.90 -12.55 -4.83
C TYR A 174 2.01 -12.03 -6.25
N ALA A 175 1.69 -10.77 -6.41
CA ALA A 175 1.80 -10.01 -7.65
C ALA A 175 2.49 -8.67 -7.39
N ASN A 176 3.23 -8.19 -8.36
CA ASN A 176 3.94 -6.92 -8.25
C ASN A 176 3.08 -5.71 -8.67
N SER A 177 1.96 -5.95 -9.32
CA SER A 177 1.03 -4.91 -9.76
C SER A 177 -0.41 -5.43 -9.76
N LEU A 178 -1.36 -4.48 -9.77
CA LEU A 178 -2.79 -4.78 -9.86
C LEU A 178 -3.14 -5.50 -11.18
N GLU A 179 -2.50 -5.10 -12.27
CA GLU A 179 -2.67 -5.73 -13.59
C GLU A 179 -2.24 -7.19 -13.56
N GLN A 180 -1.06 -7.47 -12.97
CA GLN A 180 -0.57 -8.85 -12.82
C GLN A 180 -1.52 -9.68 -11.96
N ALA A 181 -2.00 -9.12 -10.84
CA ALA A 181 -2.98 -9.78 -9.98
C ALA A 181 -4.27 -10.13 -10.73
N ARG A 182 -4.81 -9.21 -11.52
CA ARG A 182 -5.99 -9.44 -12.35
C ARG A 182 -5.80 -10.49 -13.44
N LEU A 183 -4.63 -10.55 -14.06
CA LEU A 183 -4.28 -11.65 -14.97
C LEU A 183 -4.27 -13.01 -14.27
N MET A 184 -3.81 -13.06 -13.03
CA MET A 184 -3.86 -14.28 -12.21
C MET A 184 -5.30 -14.66 -11.86
N VAL A 185 -6.16 -13.69 -11.53
CA VAL A 185 -7.60 -13.90 -11.30
C VAL A 185 -8.27 -14.46 -12.55
N ALA A 186 -8.10 -13.81 -13.70
CA ALA A 186 -8.67 -14.26 -14.99
C ALA A 186 -8.22 -15.69 -15.35
N SER A 187 -6.99 -16.05 -14.97
CA SER A 187 -6.42 -17.40 -15.14
C SER A 187 -6.87 -18.40 -14.06
N GLN A 188 -7.86 -18.09 -13.25
CA GLN A 188 -8.42 -18.93 -12.17
C GLN A 188 -7.38 -19.36 -11.09
N ARG A 189 -6.34 -18.57 -10.88
CA ARG A 189 -5.31 -18.90 -9.89
C ARG A 189 -5.71 -18.57 -8.45
N GLY A 190 -6.71 -17.71 -8.27
CA GLY A 190 -7.19 -17.28 -6.97
C GLY A 190 -8.16 -16.12 -7.06
N TYR A 191 -8.36 -15.44 -5.95
CA TYR A 191 -9.15 -14.22 -5.84
C TYR A 191 -8.27 -13.05 -5.36
N LEU A 192 -8.67 -11.83 -5.69
CA LEU A 192 -7.99 -10.60 -5.33
C LEU A 192 -8.91 -9.77 -4.42
N PRO A 193 -8.58 -9.55 -3.15
CA PRO A 193 -9.28 -8.60 -2.31
C PRO A 193 -9.00 -7.17 -2.79
N ILE A 194 -10.04 -6.37 -2.88
CA ILE A 194 -9.98 -4.96 -3.29
C ILE A 194 -10.80 -4.12 -2.34
N ASP A 195 -10.21 -3.06 -1.84
CA ASP A 195 -10.90 -2.04 -1.10
C ASP A 195 -11.41 -0.96 -2.05
N GLN A 196 -12.69 -0.65 -1.94
CA GLN A 196 -13.29 0.38 -2.76
C GLN A 196 -13.37 1.70 -2.02
N ILE A 197 -12.76 2.72 -2.61
CA ILE A 197 -13.11 4.11 -2.33
C ILE A 197 -13.79 4.67 -3.59
N GLY A 198 -15.07 4.98 -3.49
CA GLY A 198 -15.82 5.62 -4.58
C GLY A 198 -16.36 4.69 -5.68
N HIS A 199 -16.42 5.18 -6.92
CA HIS A 199 -16.97 4.45 -8.05
C HIS A 199 -15.91 3.55 -8.68
N LEU A 200 -16.06 2.24 -8.56
CA LEU A 200 -15.16 1.31 -9.24
C LEU A 200 -15.43 1.31 -10.75
N PRO A 201 -14.38 1.40 -11.56
CA PRO A 201 -14.53 1.15 -12.99
C PRO A 201 -15.09 -0.27 -13.20
N LYS A 202 -15.75 -0.48 -14.35
CA LYS A 202 -16.18 -1.83 -14.73
C LYS A 202 -15.01 -2.81 -14.62
N THR A 203 -15.32 -4.01 -14.15
CA THR A 203 -14.35 -5.11 -14.14
C THR A 203 -13.84 -5.38 -15.55
N MET A 204 -12.62 -5.87 -15.65
CA MET A 204 -12.08 -6.37 -16.92
C MET A 204 -12.87 -7.60 -17.36
N GLU A 205 -12.93 -7.83 -18.67
CA GLU A 205 -13.53 -9.05 -19.23
C GLU A 205 -12.93 -10.30 -18.57
N GLY A 206 -13.79 -11.22 -18.15
CA GLY A 206 -13.39 -12.45 -17.45
C GLY A 206 -13.21 -12.32 -15.93
N ILE A 207 -13.52 -11.17 -15.35
CA ILE A 207 -13.46 -10.92 -13.91
C ILE A 207 -14.80 -10.37 -13.41
N GLU A 208 -15.31 -10.95 -12.33
CA GLU A 208 -16.44 -10.43 -11.58
C GLU A 208 -15.98 -9.88 -10.22
N ARG A 209 -16.63 -8.83 -9.78
CA ARG A 209 -16.39 -8.19 -8.50
C ARG A 209 -17.61 -8.35 -7.61
N ILE A 210 -17.39 -8.92 -6.43
CA ILE A 210 -18.45 -9.32 -5.52
C ILE A 210 -18.13 -8.76 -4.14
N THR A 211 -19.16 -8.26 -3.45
CA THR A 211 -19.02 -7.78 -2.07
C THR A 211 -18.59 -8.91 -1.14
N LEU A 212 -17.65 -8.64 -0.23
CA LEU A 212 -17.21 -9.56 0.81
C LEU A 212 -17.79 -9.13 2.18
N HIS A 213 -18.43 -10.08 2.86
CA HIS A 213 -18.96 -9.94 4.24
C HIS A 213 -18.32 -10.92 5.21
#